data_8c7612c32eaeb0f78ecddaeaa9d2b315
#
_entry.id   8c7612c32eaeb0f78ecddaeaa9d2b315
#
_cell.length_a   1.000
_cell.length_b   1.000
_cell.length_c   1.000
_cell.angle_alpha   90.00
_cell.angle_beta   90.00
_cell.angle_gamma   90.00
#
_symmetry.space_group_name_H-M   'P 1'
#
loop_
_entity.id
_entity.type
_entity.pdbx_description
1 polymer ?
#
loop_
_entity_poly.entity_id
_entity_poly.type
_entity_poly.pdbx_seq_one_letter_code
_entity_poly.pdbx_strand_id
1 'polypeptide(L)'
;MTTEILKVDPLGTTRLVSTGDGAFVERDTRTAHATLGWLARRLAAREAAALAALAGEAGVPRLLAFDGLVVRRSFLPGKPLYETPPRSRAYFVDALRLLRRLHRTGVAHNDLAKEANWLVTNEDACAIIDFQLATRARVRTAKFRRRAYEDLRHLLKHKRTYQPNCLTARQLRVLARPTWATRAWRALAKPPYRFVTRVVLGWPERAGPLERRG
;
A
#
# COMPACT_ATOMS: atom_id res chain seq x y z
N MET A 1 0.73 -13.51 -25.37
CA MET A 1 0.17 -13.17 -24.05
C MET A 1 0.69 -14.18 -23.05
N THR A 2 1.44 -13.75 -22.06
CA THR A 2 1.96 -14.60 -20.97
C THR A 2 1.33 -14.14 -19.65
N THR A 3 1.10 -15.11 -18.76
CA THR A 3 0.50 -14.83 -17.45
C THR A 3 1.35 -15.45 -16.36
N GLU A 4 1.78 -14.62 -15.41
CA GLU A 4 2.55 -15.01 -14.23
C GLU A 4 1.69 -14.81 -12.99
N ILE A 5 1.64 -15.80 -12.10
CA ILE A 5 0.93 -15.70 -10.83
C ILE A 5 1.85 -14.99 -9.83
N LEU A 6 1.48 -13.78 -9.45
CA LEU A 6 2.22 -13.00 -8.44
C LEU A 6 1.85 -13.41 -7.00
N LYS A 7 0.56 -13.76 -6.78
CA LYS A 7 0.07 -14.08 -5.45
C LYS A 7 -1.23 -14.90 -5.52
N VAL A 8 -1.33 -15.90 -4.66
CA VAL A 8 -2.59 -16.58 -4.34
C VAL A 8 -2.83 -16.43 -2.85
N ASP A 9 -3.98 -15.92 -2.47
CA ASP A 9 -4.37 -15.77 -1.07
C ASP A 9 -5.89 -16.04 -0.89
N PRO A 10 -6.40 -16.15 0.34
CA PRO A 10 -7.83 -16.41 0.58
C PRO A 10 -8.79 -15.34 0.01
N LEU A 11 -8.26 -14.20 -0.43
CA LEU A 11 -9.03 -13.10 -1.04
C LEU A 11 -8.99 -13.13 -2.57
N GLY A 12 -8.32 -14.14 -3.17
CA GLY A 12 -8.27 -14.34 -4.60
C GLY A 12 -6.86 -14.46 -5.17
N THR A 13 -6.76 -14.38 -6.49
CA THR A 13 -5.51 -14.53 -7.23
C THR A 13 -5.11 -13.20 -7.86
N THR A 14 -3.83 -12.84 -7.74
CA THR A 14 -3.24 -11.68 -8.43
C THR A 14 -2.24 -12.19 -9.45
N ARG A 15 -2.38 -11.73 -10.70
CA ARG A 15 -1.56 -12.14 -11.85
C ARG A 15 -0.95 -10.94 -12.54
N LEU A 16 0.25 -11.09 -13.07
CA LEU A 16 0.82 -10.20 -14.07
C LEU A 16 0.51 -10.78 -15.45
N VAL A 17 -0.13 -9.97 -16.27
CA VAL A 17 -0.47 -10.32 -17.65
C VAL A 17 0.36 -9.46 -18.57
N SER A 18 1.22 -10.08 -19.38
CA SER A 18 2.04 -9.40 -20.39
C SER A 18 1.45 -9.64 -21.77
N THR A 19 1.24 -8.55 -22.51
CA THR A 19 0.74 -8.54 -23.88
C THR A 19 1.76 -7.86 -24.80
N GLY A 20 1.56 -7.92 -26.13
CA GLY A 20 2.41 -7.18 -27.06
C GLY A 20 2.44 -5.66 -26.80
N ASP A 21 1.37 -5.10 -26.25
CA ASP A 21 1.19 -3.67 -26.02
C ASP A 21 1.58 -3.23 -24.58
N GLY A 22 2.08 -4.14 -23.74
CA GLY A 22 2.51 -3.84 -22.39
C GLY A 22 2.08 -4.87 -21.35
N ALA A 23 2.18 -4.49 -20.07
CA ALA A 23 1.82 -5.37 -18.95
C ALA A 23 0.80 -4.71 -18.02
N PHE A 24 -0.08 -5.52 -17.45
CA PHE A 24 -1.03 -5.10 -16.42
C PHE A 24 -1.16 -6.14 -15.32
N VAL A 25 -1.61 -5.71 -14.16
CA VAL A 25 -1.91 -6.58 -13.03
C VAL A 25 -3.42 -6.81 -12.97
N GLU A 26 -3.80 -8.08 -12.93
CA GLU A 26 -5.18 -8.53 -12.74
C GLU A 26 -5.33 -9.15 -11.37
N ARG A 27 -6.33 -8.69 -10.61
CA ARG A 27 -6.77 -9.31 -9.38
C ARG A 27 -8.15 -9.89 -9.55
N ASP A 28 -8.24 -11.20 -9.42
CA ASP A 28 -9.48 -11.98 -9.57
C ASP A 28 -10.01 -12.44 -8.21
N THR A 29 -11.15 -11.89 -7.79
CA THR A 29 -11.81 -12.26 -6.53
C THR A 29 -12.72 -13.48 -6.65
N ARG A 30 -12.94 -14.01 -7.86
CA ARG A 30 -13.76 -15.23 -8.07
C ARG A 30 -13.08 -16.47 -7.47
N THR A 31 -11.75 -16.43 -7.38
CA THR A 31 -10.94 -17.50 -6.77
C THR A 31 -10.79 -17.34 -5.26
N ALA A 32 -11.49 -16.40 -4.64
CA ALA A 32 -11.47 -16.21 -3.18
C ALA A 32 -12.14 -17.38 -2.46
N HIS A 33 -11.67 -17.66 -1.24
CA HIS A 33 -12.31 -18.65 -0.38
C HIS A 33 -13.80 -18.30 -0.18
N ALA A 34 -14.67 -19.30 -0.22
CA ALA A 34 -16.14 -19.11 -0.21
C ALA A 34 -16.63 -18.21 0.93
N THR A 35 -16.07 -18.35 2.14
CA THR A 35 -16.44 -17.54 3.31
C THR A 35 -15.95 -16.10 3.24
N LEU A 36 -14.94 -15.79 2.39
CA LEU A 36 -14.31 -14.48 2.27
C LEU A 36 -14.64 -13.75 0.97
N GLY A 37 -15.44 -14.35 0.08
CA GLY A 37 -15.77 -13.78 -1.22
C GLY A 37 -16.42 -12.39 -1.15
N TRP A 38 -17.29 -12.14 -0.16
CA TRP A 38 -17.89 -10.82 0.05
C TRP A 38 -16.85 -9.77 0.45
N LEU A 39 -15.87 -10.14 1.30
CA LEU A 39 -14.78 -9.25 1.72
C LEU A 39 -13.84 -8.98 0.56
N ALA A 40 -13.48 -10.01 -0.21
CA ALA A 40 -12.63 -9.87 -1.39
C ALA A 40 -13.22 -8.87 -2.39
N ARG A 41 -14.51 -9.02 -2.73
CA ARG A 41 -15.25 -8.07 -3.61
C ARG A 41 -15.28 -6.66 -3.04
N ARG A 42 -15.52 -6.51 -1.73
CA ARG A 42 -15.51 -5.19 -1.08
C ARG A 42 -14.13 -4.53 -1.16
N LEU A 43 -13.05 -5.27 -0.97
CA LEU A 43 -11.68 -4.76 -1.08
C LEU A 43 -11.33 -4.40 -2.52
N ALA A 44 -11.74 -5.22 -3.50
CA ALA A 44 -11.58 -4.93 -4.92
C ALA A 44 -12.32 -3.64 -5.34
N ALA A 45 -13.57 -3.47 -4.91
CA ALA A 45 -14.33 -2.25 -5.17
C ALA A 45 -13.68 -1.00 -4.53
N ARG A 46 -13.10 -1.14 -3.33
CA ARG A 46 -12.37 -0.03 -2.67
C ARG A 46 -11.09 0.33 -3.43
N GLU A 47 -10.33 -0.66 -3.88
CA GLU A 47 -9.15 -0.47 -4.72
C GLU A 47 -9.53 0.26 -6.02
N ALA A 48 -10.53 -0.24 -6.74
CA ALA A 48 -11.00 0.37 -7.98
C ALA A 48 -11.46 1.83 -7.76
N ALA A 49 -12.23 2.10 -6.70
CA ALA A 49 -12.69 3.45 -6.38
C ALA A 49 -11.54 4.40 -6.01
N ALA A 50 -10.51 3.91 -5.32
CA ALA A 50 -9.31 4.70 -4.98
C ALA A 50 -8.50 5.01 -6.24
N LEU A 51 -8.22 4.01 -7.09
CA LEU A 51 -7.48 4.18 -8.33
C LEU A 51 -8.22 5.09 -9.33
N ALA A 52 -9.55 4.97 -9.42
CA ALA A 52 -10.35 5.89 -10.24
C ALA A 52 -10.24 7.35 -9.77
N ALA A 53 -10.18 7.58 -8.45
CA ALA A 53 -10.00 8.92 -7.91
C ALA A 53 -8.58 9.48 -8.14
N LEU A 54 -7.59 8.60 -8.37
CA LEU A 54 -6.20 8.94 -8.63
C LEU A 54 -5.87 8.91 -10.13
N ALA A 55 -6.88 8.93 -11.01
CA ALA A 55 -6.65 8.94 -12.44
C ALA A 55 -5.75 10.12 -12.86
N GLY A 56 -4.70 9.82 -13.63
CA GLY A 56 -3.70 10.81 -14.07
C GLY A 56 -2.55 11.07 -13.07
N GLU A 57 -2.60 10.54 -11.86
CA GLU A 57 -1.49 10.69 -10.91
C GLU A 57 -0.33 9.74 -11.25
N ALA A 58 0.87 10.30 -11.44
CA ALA A 58 2.08 9.51 -11.63
C ALA A 58 2.52 8.83 -10.34
N GLY A 59 3.12 7.63 -10.46
CA GLY A 59 3.62 6.85 -9.31
C GLY A 59 2.54 6.02 -8.60
N VAL A 60 1.35 5.90 -9.19
CA VAL A 60 0.29 4.98 -8.76
C VAL A 60 -0.25 4.17 -9.94
N PRO A 61 -0.75 2.95 -9.74
CA PRO A 61 -1.36 2.19 -10.82
C PRO A 61 -2.59 2.91 -11.38
N ARG A 62 -2.72 2.91 -12.70
CA ARG A 62 -3.93 3.38 -13.37
C ARG A 62 -4.98 2.27 -13.37
N LEU A 63 -6.20 2.55 -12.98
CA LEU A 63 -7.32 1.64 -13.17
C LEU A 63 -7.58 1.46 -14.67
N LEU A 64 -7.55 0.23 -15.14
CA LEU A 64 -7.85 -0.12 -16.54
C LEU A 64 -9.27 -0.64 -16.69
N ALA A 65 -9.73 -1.52 -15.78
CA ALA A 65 -11.08 -2.05 -15.76
C ALA A 65 -11.46 -2.56 -14.36
N PHE A 66 -12.74 -2.57 -14.09
CA PHE A 66 -13.35 -3.22 -12.92
C PHE A 66 -14.78 -3.65 -13.27
N ASP A 67 -15.08 -4.94 -13.15
CA ASP A 67 -16.39 -5.56 -13.44
C ASP A 67 -17.18 -5.98 -12.19
N GLY A 68 -16.72 -5.55 -11.00
CA GLY A 68 -17.28 -5.95 -9.71
C GLY A 68 -16.55 -7.15 -9.06
N LEU A 69 -15.82 -7.94 -9.82
CA LEU A 69 -15.12 -9.15 -9.38
C LEU A 69 -13.62 -9.10 -9.69
N VAL A 70 -13.25 -8.54 -10.83
CA VAL A 70 -11.87 -8.47 -11.32
C VAL A 70 -11.43 -7.02 -11.45
N VAL A 71 -10.33 -6.68 -10.80
CA VAL A 71 -9.66 -5.38 -10.96
C VAL A 71 -8.48 -5.55 -11.91
N ARG A 72 -8.44 -4.75 -12.98
CA ARG A 72 -7.28 -4.61 -13.86
C ARG A 72 -6.67 -3.24 -13.67
N ARG A 73 -5.36 -3.20 -13.44
CA ARG A 73 -4.60 -1.97 -13.25
C ARG A 73 -3.27 -2.04 -13.99
N SER A 74 -2.72 -0.88 -14.36
CA SER A 74 -1.41 -0.84 -15.01
C SER A 74 -0.35 -1.46 -14.10
N PHE A 75 0.60 -2.17 -14.72
CA PHE A 75 1.82 -2.58 -14.03
C PHE A 75 2.73 -1.36 -13.83
N LEU A 76 3.33 -1.26 -12.66
CA LEU A 76 4.37 -0.27 -12.37
C LEU A 76 5.70 -1.01 -12.20
N PRO A 77 6.69 -0.74 -13.07
CA PRO A 77 8.00 -1.35 -12.92
C PRO A 77 8.71 -0.78 -11.69
N GLY A 78 9.35 -1.66 -10.92
CA GLY A 78 10.06 -1.30 -9.71
C GLY A 78 10.16 -2.47 -8.76
N LYS A 79 11.02 -2.33 -7.76
CA LYS A 79 11.22 -3.33 -6.70
C LYS A 79 10.73 -2.80 -5.36
N PRO A 80 10.22 -3.67 -4.48
CA PRO A 80 9.85 -3.29 -3.12
C PRO A 80 11.00 -2.62 -2.37
N LEU A 81 10.66 -1.64 -1.52
CA LEU A 81 11.61 -0.86 -0.74
C LEU A 81 12.57 -1.73 0.10
N TYR A 82 12.10 -2.88 0.60
CA TYR A 82 12.92 -3.81 1.38
C TYR A 82 13.92 -4.63 0.51
N GLU A 83 13.65 -4.76 -0.79
CA GLU A 83 14.54 -5.46 -1.74
C GLU A 83 15.59 -4.52 -2.32
N THR A 84 15.19 -3.29 -2.61
CA THR A 84 16.05 -2.28 -3.22
C THR A 84 15.94 -0.98 -2.43
N PRO A 85 16.86 -0.73 -1.48
CA PRO A 85 16.92 0.56 -0.80
C PRO A 85 17.16 1.72 -1.77
N PRO A 86 16.51 2.88 -1.57
CA PRO A 86 16.70 4.05 -2.44
C PRO A 86 18.15 4.55 -2.40
N ARG A 87 18.69 4.89 -3.55
CA ARG A 87 20.08 5.39 -3.70
C ARG A 87 20.18 6.86 -3.37
N SER A 88 19.17 7.65 -3.73
CA SER A 88 19.18 9.10 -3.59
C SER A 88 18.27 9.61 -2.48
N ARG A 89 18.59 10.81 -1.98
CA ARG A 89 17.72 11.53 -1.04
C ARG A 89 16.41 11.98 -1.70
N ALA A 90 16.38 12.08 -3.02
CA ALA A 90 15.21 12.52 -3.79
C ALA A 90 14.04 11.57 -3.64
N TYR A 91 14.28 10.26 -3.49
CA TYR A 91 13.21 9.26 -3.32
C TYR A 91 12.19 9.64 -2.24
N PHE A 92 12.65 9.97 -1.02
CA PHE A 92 11.72 10.33 0.07
C PHE A 92 11.11 11.72 -0.09
N VAL A 93 11.71 12.59 -0.89
CA VAL A 93 11.08 13.87 -1.29
C VAL A 93 9.93 13.59 -2.24
N ASP A 94 10.13 12.73 -3.22
CA ASP A 94 9.12 12.35 -4.22
C ASP A 94 8.01 11.51 -3.57
N ALA A 95 8.35 10.58 -2.68
CA ALA A 95 7.39 9.84 -1.86
C ALA A 95 6.48 10.78 -1.06
N LEU A 96 7.04 11.83 -0.45
CA LEU A 96 6.25 12.84 0.27
C LEU A 96 5.36 13.67 -0.66
N ARG A 97 5.86 14.01 -1.86
CA ARG A 97 5.06 14.72 -2.88
C ARG A 97 3.92 13.85 -3.37
N LEU A 98 4.20 12.58 -3.69
CA LEU A 98 3.20 11.61 -4.11
C LEU A 98 2.12 11.44 -3.04
N LEU A 99 2.50 11.21 -1.79
CA LEU A 99 1.57 11.05 -0.68
C LEU A 99 0.69 12.30 -0.48
N ARG A 100 1.24 13.50 -0.65
CA ARG A 100 0.45 14.75 -0.61
C ARG A 100 -0.56 14.82 -1.75
N ARG A 101 -0.22 14.36 -2.96
CA ARG A 101 -1.16 14.31 -4.08
C ARG A 101 -2.31 13.34 -3.76
N LEU A 102 -2.03 12.12 -3.28
CA LEU A 102 -3.05 11.18 -2.82
C LEU A 102 -4.01 11.82 -1.82
N HIS A 103 -3.46 12.49 -0.79
CA HIS A 103 -4.29 13.13 0.23
C HIS A 103 -5.08 14.32 -0.30
N ARG A 104 -4.60 15.03 -1.34
CA ARG A 104 -5.33 16.14 -1.98
C ARG A 104 -6.54 15.64 -2.76
N THR A 105 -6.46 14.49 -3.42
CA THR A 105 -7.59 13.85 -4.09
C THR A 105 -8.56 13.16 -3.14
N GLY A 106 -8.30 13.24 -1.83
CA GLY A 106 -9.14 12.63 -0.80
C GLY A 106 -8.90 11.13 -0.60
N VAL A 107 -7.77 10.60 -1.05
CA VAL A 107 -7.38 9.19 -0.86
C VAL A 107 -6.36 9.08 0.27
N ALA A 108 -6.64 8.26 1.29
CA ALA A 108 -5.68 7.79 2.28
C ALA A 108 -5.47 6.29 2.09
N HIS A 109 -4.21 5.85 2.03
CA HIS A 109 -3.84 4.49 1.64
C HIS A 109 -4.11 3.46 2.74
N ASN A 110 -3.78 3.79 3.98
CA ASN A 110 -3.98 3.00 5.21
C ASN A 110 -3.13 1.71 5.35
N ASP A 111 -2.27 1.38 4.39
CA ASP A 111 -1.40 0.18 4.43
C ASP A 111 0.07 0.50 4.09
N LEU A 112 0.50 1.73 4.30
CA LEU A 112 1.86 2.19 4.00
C LEU A 112 2.90 1.79 5.08
N ALA A 113 2.48 1.04 6.10
CA ALA A 113 3.39 0.38 7.03
C ALA A 113 4.22 -0.72 6.34
N LYS A 114 3.65 -1.36 5.31
CA LYS A 114 4.30 -2.41 4.53
C LYS A 114 5.28 -1.79 3.54
N GLU A 115 6.55 -2.19 3.62
CA GLU A 115 7.58 -1.78 2.66
C GLU A 115 7.31 -2.33 1.25
N ALA A 116 6.60 -3.45 1.15
CA ALA A 116 6.18 -4.04 -0.11
C ALA A 116 5.25 -3.14 -0.94
N ASN A 117 4.55 -2.19 -0.30
CA ASN A 117 3.64 -1.27 -0.97
C ASN A 117 4.35 -0.02 -1.51
N TRP A 118 5.64 0.14 -1.21
CA TRP A 118 6.50 1.18 -1.73
C TRP A 118 7.46 0.58 -2.76
N LEU A 119 7.44 1.08 -3.98
CA LEU A 119 8.36 0.65 -5.02
C LEU A 119 9.46 1.70 -5.23
N VAL A 120 10.66 1.19 -5.49
CA VAL A 120 11.78 1.96 -6.02
C VAL A 120 11.88 1.61 -7.51
N THR A 121 11.65 2.58 -8.38
CA THR A 121 11.78 2.40 -9.83
C THR A 121 13.26 2.35 -10.25
N ASN A 122 13.52 2.02 -11.51
CA ASN A 122 14.89 2.01 -12.03
C ASN A 122 15.53 3.41 -12.01
N GLU A 123 14.70 4.47 -12.09
CA GLU A 123 15.11 5.88 -12.00
C GLU A 123 15.22 6.36 -10.54
N ASP A 124 15.18 5.45 -9.56
CA ASP A 124 15.16 5.75 -8.13
C ASP A 124 13.96 6.61 -7.69
N ALA A 125 12.88 6.62 -8.48
CA ALA A 125 11.65 7.31 -8.16
C ALA A 125 10.71 6.47 -7.31
N CYS A 126 9.80 7.12 -6.59
CA CYS A 126 8.82 6.47 -5.74
C CYS A 126 7.54 6.10 -6.48
N ALA A 127 7.06 4.86 -6.30
CA ALA A 127 5.70 4.48 -6.64
C ALA A 127 5.02 3.76 -5.46
N ILE A 128 3.68 3.80 -5.44
CA ILE A 128 2.85 3.19 -4.38
C ILE A 128 1.85 2.25 -5.02
N ILE A 129 1.73 1.04 -4.47
CA ILE A 129 0.81 -0.02 -4.94
C ILE A 129 -0.06 -0.55 -3.80
N ASP A 130 -1.06 -1.38 -4.14
CA ASP A 130 -1.97 -2.09 -3.20
C ASP A 130 -2.94 -1.16 -2.44
N PHE A 131 -3.89 -0.59 -3.18
CA PHE A 131 -4.91 0.34 -2.65
C PHE A 131 -6.15 -0.35 -2.03
N GLN A 132 -6.10 -1.65 -1.74
CA GLN A 132 -7.24 -2.42 -1.20
C GLN A 132 -7.80 -1.87 0.12
N LEU A 133 -6.93 -1.36 0.98
CA LEU A 133 -7.31 -0.76 2.27
C LEU A 133 -7.54 0.74 2.19
N ALA A 134 -7.37 1.34 1.01
CA ALA A 134 -7.50 2.78 0.83
C ALA A 134 -8.89 3.28 1.21
N THR A 135 -8.95 4.50 1.71
CA THR A 135 -10.19 5.20 2.01
C THR A 135 -10.30 6.43 1.13
N ARG A 136 -11.41 6.55 0.43
CA ARG A 136 -11.79 7.75 -0.29
C ARG A 136 -12.70 8.62 0.56
N ALA A 137 -12.44 9.92 0.60
CA ALA A 137 -13.26 10.92 1.31
C ALA A 137 -13.48 12.13 0.39
N ARG A 138 -14.75 12.48 0.16
CA ARG A 138 -15.10 13.70 -0.58
C ARG A 138 -14.82 14.96 0.26
N VAL A 139 -14.95 14.86 1.58
CA VAL A 139 -14.69 15.92 2.54
C VAL A 139 -13.60 15.45 3.51
N ARG A 140 -12.66 16.33 3.83
CA ARG A 140 -11.53 16.03 4.75
C ARG A 140 -11.98 16.06 6.22
N THR A 141 -12.72 15.03 6.62
CA THR A 141 -13.17 14.83 8.00
C THR A 141 -11.98 14.63 8.96
N ALA A 142 -12.22 14.74 10.27
CA ALA A 142 -11.21 14.41 11.29
C ALA A 142 -10.70 12.95 11.15
N LYS A 143 -11.59 12.02 10.77
CA LYS A 143 -11.24 10.63 10.53
C LYS A 143 -10.28 10.48 9.33
N PHE A 144 -10.54 11.19 8.23
CA PHE A 144 -9.65 11.23 7.07
C PHE A 144 -8.28 11.82 7.45
N ARG A 145 -8.25 12.96 8.14
CA ARG A 145 -7.00 13.60 8.57
C ARG A 145 -6.13 12.69 9.44
N ARG A 146 -6.75 11.90 10.33
CA ARG A 146 -6.00 10.90 11.12
C ARG A 146 -5.36 9.84 10.25
N ARG A 147 -6.07 9.30 9.25
CA ARG A 147 -5.54 8.29 8.32
C ARG A 147 -4.39 8.85 7.47
N ALA A 148 -4.59 10.03 6.91
CA ALA A 148 -3.55 10.73 6.16
C ALA A 148 -2.30 11.01 7.02
N TYR A 149 -2.49 11.32 8.31
CA TYR A 149 -1.39 11.48 9.25
C TYR A 149 -0.66 10.16 9.54
N GLU A 150 -1.37 9.03 9.65
CA GLU A 150 -0.72 7.72 9.81
C GLU A 150 0.05 7.31 8.55
N ASP A 151 -0.49 7.54 7.36
CA ASP A 151 0.25 7.34 6.11
C ASP A 151 1.57 8.14 6.11
N LEU A 152 1.53 9.42 6.49
CA LEU A 152 2.73 10.24 6.62
C LEU A 152 3.71 9.67 7.65
N ARG A 153 3.23 9.18 8.78
CA ARG A 153 4.08 8.58 9.82
C ARG A 153 4.76 7.31 9.33
N HIS A 154 4.07 6.48 8.55
CA HIS A 154 4.67 5.29 7.95
C HIS A 154 5.77 5.66 6.96
N LEU A 155 5.54 6.63 6.07
CA LEU A 155 6.58 7.18 5.20
C LEU A 155 7.81 7.64 6.00
N LEU A 156 7.60 8.40 7.08
CA LEU A 156 8.72 8.91 7.90
C LEU A 156 9.44 7.81 8.68
N LYS A 157 8.77 6.70 9.05
CA LYS A 157 9.43 5.53 9.63
C LYS A 157 10.36 4.87 8.62
N HIS A 158 9.90 4.66 7.38
CA HIS A 158 10.76 4.15 6.32
C HIS A 158 11.94 5.09 6.06
N LYS A 159 11.68 6.41 5.96
CA LYS A 159 12.77 7.38 5.82
C LYS A 159 13.79 7.28 6.96
N ARG A 160 13.34 7.10 8.21
CA ARG A 160 14.23 6.92 9.35
C ARG A 160 15.09 5.65 9.25
N THR A 161 14.53 4.58 8.69
CA THR A 161 15.25 3.32 8.50
C THR A 161 16.34 3.44 7.43
N TYR A 162 15.99 4.02 6.28
CA TYR A 162 16.86 4.03 5.11
C TYR A 162 17.73 5.27 4.99
N GLN A 163 17.30 6.40 5.55
CA GLN A 163 18.01 7.68 5.49
C GLN A 163 17.90 8.45 6.82
N PRO A 164 18.44 7.91 7.94
CA PRO A 164 18.24 8.49 9.27
C PRO A 164 18.77 9.93 9.38
N ASN A 165 19.87 10.23 8.71
CA ASN A 165 20.51 11.56 8.75
C ASN A 165 19.79 12.62 7.90
N CYS A 166 18.71 12.24 7.19
CA CYS A 166 17.96 13.14 6.32
C CYS A 166 16.62 13.60 6.91
N LEU A 167 16.35 13.27 8.18
CA LEU A 167 15.14 13.70 8.88
C LEU A 167 15.27 15.14 9.39
N THR A 168 14.26 15.95 9.07
CA THR A 168 14.15 17.31 9.62
C THR A 168 13.61 17.28 11.04
N ALA A 169 13.85 18.34 11.83
CA ALA A 169 13.29 18.49 13.19
C ALA A 169 11.76 18.37 13.21
N ARG A 170 11.06 18.87 12.15
CA ARG A 170 9.60 18.72 12.00
C ARG A 170 9.21 17.26 11.81
N GLN A 171 9.94 16.51 11.00
CA GLN A 171 9.68 15.08 10.76
C GLN A 171 9.93 14.24 12.02
N LEU A 172 10.96 14.54 12.78
CA LEU A 172 11.22 13.92 14.08
C LEU A 172 10.07 14.18 15.06
N ARG A 173 9.54 15.40 15.12
CA ARG A 173 8.35 15.72 15.96
C ARG A 173 7.12 14.92 15.55
N VAL A 174 6.88 14.68 14.25
CA VAL A 174 5.79 13.83 13.76
C VAL A 174 5.97 12.38 14.23
N LEU A 175 7.19 11.86 14.18
CA LEU A 175 7.51 10.50 14.63
C LEU A 175 7.36 10.34 16.16
N ALA A 176 7.73 11.35 16.94
CA ALA A 176 7.65 11.34 18.40
C ALA A 176 6.22 11.34 18.95
N ARG A 177 5.23 11.76 18.16
CA ARG A 177 3.82 11.86 18.58
C ARG A 177 2.95 10.80 17.91
N PRO A 178 2.97 9.52 18.36
CA PRO A 178 2.08 8.50 17.83
C PRO A 178 0.64 8.86 18.16
N THR A 179 -0.31 8.60 17.23
CA THR A 179 -1.73 8.72 17.53
C THR A 179 -2.14 7.63 18.54
N TRP A 180 -3.16 7.90 19.35
CA TRP A 180 -3.72 6.90 20.27
C TRP A 180 -4.22 5.64 19.52
N ALA A 181 -4.69 5.78 18.29
CA ALA A 181 -5.10 4.67 17.44
C ALA A 181 -3.96 3.68 17.17
N THR A 182 -2.73 4.18 17.00
CA THR A 182 -1.53 3.32 16.88
C THR A 182 -1.26 2.56 18.18
N ARG A 183 -1.48 3.20 19.34
CA ARG A 183 -1.31 2.56 20.65
C ARG A 183 -2.40 1.51 20.90
N ALA A 184 -3.66 1.86 20.64
CA ALA A 184 -4.80 0.94 20.78
C ALA A 184 -4.67 -0.27 19.84
N TRP A 185 -4.28 -0.06 18.58
CA TRP A 185 -4.01 -1.13 17.63
C TRP A 185 -2.92 -2.09 18.12
N ARG A 186 -1.80 -1.55 18.62
CA ARG A 186 -0.69 -2.36 19.13
C ARG A 186 -1.10 -3.18 20.35
N ALA A 187 -1.90 -2.61 21.26
CA ALA A 187 -2.31 -3.25 22.49
C ALA A 187 -3.44 -4.26 22.29
N LEU A 188 -4.45 -3.91 21.48
CA LEU A 188 -5.71 -4.66 21.44
C LEU A 188 -5.89 -5.50 20.16
N ALA A 189 -5.48 -4.98 19.00
CA ALA A 189 -5.78 -5.61 17.72
C ALA A 189 -4.60 -6.40 17.13
N LYS A 190 -3.36 -6.02 17.42
CA LYS A 190 -2.17 -6.70 16.87
C LYS A 190 -2.03 -8.15 17.38
N PRO A 191 -2.23 -8.47 18.67
CA PRO A 191 -2.13 -9.85 19.15
C PRO A 191 -3.14 -10.80 18.50
N PRO A 192 -4.47 -10.54 18.51
CA PRO A 192 -5.44 -11.44 17.87
C PRO A 192 -5.28 -11.48 16.34
N TYR A 193 -4.93 -10.36 15.71
CA TYR A 193 -4.64 -10.33 14.26
C TYR A 193 -3.47 -11.27 13.91
N ARG A 194 -2.35 -11.20 14.66
CA ARG A 194 -1.19 -12.09 14.45
C ARG A 194 -1.54 -13.55 14.73
N PHE A 195 -2.36 -13.82 15.72
CA PHE A 195 -2.83 -15.18 16.02
C PHE A 195 -3.64 -15.72 14.85
N VAL A 196 -4.64 -14.99 14.36
CA VAL A 196 -5.48 -15.41 13.24
C VAL A 196 -4.66 -15.57 11.96
N THR A 197 -3.79 -14.62 11.62
CA THR A 197 -3.01 -14.68 10.37
C THR A 197 -1.93 -15.75 10.38
N ARG A 198 -1.27 -15.99 11.52
CA ARG A 198 -0.18 -16.97 11.63
C ARG A 198 -0.66 -18.38 11.93
N VAL A 199 -1.60 -18.52 12.88
CA VAL A 199 -2.03 -19.81 13.40
C VAL A 199 -3.20 -20.38 12.59
N VAL A 200 -4.18 -19.53 12.24
CA VAL A 200 -5.40 -19.99 11.54
C VAL A 200 -5.22 -19.96 10.02
N LEU A 201 -4.55 -18.94 9.48
CA LEU A 201 -4.41 -18.74 8.02
C LEU A 201 -3.03 -19.14 7.45
N GLY A 202 -2.06 -19.49 8.31
CA GLY A 202 -0.74 -19.94 7.86
C GLY A 202 0.03 -18.93 7.00
N TRP A 203 -0.26 -17.64 7.11
CA TRP A 203 0.35 -16.60 6.28
C TRP A 203 1.75 -16.25 6.76
N PRO A 204 2.82 -16.51 5.95
CA PRO A 204 4.14 -15.99 6.26
C PRO A 204 4.13 -14.47 6.04
N GLU A 205 4.30 -13.69 7.12
CA GLU A 205 4.65 -12.27 6.97
C GLU A 205 6.05 -12.17 6.36
N ARG A 206 6.15 -11.67 5.15
CA ARG A 206 7.42 -11.12 4.64
C ARG A 206 7.63 -9.77 5.34
N ALA A 207 8.21 -9.85 6.54
CA ALA A 207 8.53 -8.67 7.34
C ALA A 207 9.74 -7.96 6.73
N GLY A 208 9.59 -6.68 6.40
CA GLY A 208 10.70 -5.79 6.09
C GLY A 208 11.58 -5.52 7.33
N PRO A 209 12.73 -4.85 7.16
CA PRO A 209 13.69 -4.57 8.25
C PRO A 209 13.10 -3.89 9.49
N LEU A 210 12.02 -3.11 9.33
CA LEU A 210 11.31 -2.45 10.44
C LEU A 210 10.50 -3.40 11.32
N GLU A 211 10.06 -4.54 10.78
CA GLU A 211 9.25 -5.52 11.52
C GLU A 211 10.09 -6.57 12.22
N ARG A 212 11.38 -6.71 11.83
CA ARG A 212 12.34 -7.64 12.45
C ARG A 212 12.95 -7.13 13.75
N ARG A 213 12.79 -5.81 14.05
CA ARG A 213 13.38 -5.14 15.22
C ARG A 213 12.37 -4.80 16.33
N GLY A 214 11.20 -5.40 16.34
CA GLY A 214 10.19 -5.24 17.35
C GLY A 214 10.00 -6.46 18.24
#